data_87d2ae514c63c3f28d7076ec33985bff
#
_entry.id   87d2ae514c63c3f28d7076ec33985bff
#
_cell.length_a   1.000
_cell.length_b   1.000
_cell.length_c   1.000
_cell.angle_alpha   90.00
_cell.angle_beta   90.00
_cell.angle_gamma   90.00
#
_symmetry.space_group_name_H-M   'P 1'
#
loop_
_entity.id
_entity.type
_entity.pdbx_description
1 polymer ?
#
loop_
_entity_poly.entity_id
_entity_poly.type
_entity_poly.pdbx_seq_one_letter_code
_entity_poly.pdbx_strand_id
1 'polypeptide(L)'
;MNLKSMSQKVMAMLLLSVLLVTAPFATNTEAASSVDKNELVATAKDLIGIKYRGGGTTKAGFDCSGFVSYVYKDLGVSLPRTSSGMYASGSKVNKSDLASGDLVFFNTSSKGVSHVGIYIGDGKFIHSSSSKGVKIDKLSDPYYWGARYVGAKRIADVTVAINK
;
A
#
# COMPACT_ATOMS: atom_id res chain seq x y z
N MET A 1 -1.93 54.62 58.20
CA MET A 1 -2.29 53.66 57.10
C MET A 1 -1.06 52.80 56.81
N ASN A 2 -1.11 51.52 57.13
CA ASN A 2 0.10 50.66 57.22
C ASN A 2 0.46 50.09 55.88
N LEU A 3 1.59 50.51 55.33
CA LEU A 3 2.11 50.03 54.01
C LEU A 3 2.34 48.50 53.94
N LYS A 4 2.50 47.84 55.07
CA LYS A 4 2.67 46.37 55.12
C LYS A 4 1.43 45.56 54.79
N SER A 5 0.23 46.14 54.96
CA SER A 5 -1.04 45.45 54.67
C SER A 5 -1.39 45.44 53.15
N MET A 6 -0.87 46.38 52.38
CA MET A 6 -1.14 46.44 50.95
C MET A 6 -0.27 45.48 50.12
N SER A 7 0.93 45.20 50.61
CA SER A 7 1.86 44.27 49.90
C SER A 7 1.37 42.81 49.93
N GLN A 8 0.72 42.37 51.01
CA GLN A 8 0.20 40.98 51.08
C GLN A 8 -1.04 40.71 50.23
N LYS A 9 -1.88 41.73 50.00
CA LYS A 9 -3.08 41.56 49.16
C LYS A 9 -2.80 41.60 47.66
N VAL A 10 -1.76 42.32 47.27
CA VAL A 10 -1.32 42.37 45.87
C VAL A 10 -0.58 41.09 45.48
N MET A 11 0.16 40.49 46.43
CA MET A 11 0.89 39.24 46.17
C MET A 11 -0.04 37.99 46.06
N ALA A 12 -1.20 38.05 46.77
CA ALA A 12 -2.20 36.98 46.67
C ALA A 12 -3.02 37.00 45.39
N MET A 13 -3.11 38.16 44.71
CA MET A 13 -3.82 38.29 43.42
C MET A 13 -2.98 37.92 42.22
N LEU A 14 -1.66 37.92 42.32
CA LEU A 14 -0.74 37.55 41.22
C LEU A 14 -0.47 36.03 41.11
N LEU A 15 -0.87 35.24 42.13
CA LEU A 15 -0.68 33.78 42.11
C LEU A 15 -1.89 32.99 41.59
N LEU A 16 -2.97 33.67 41.19
CA LEU A 16 -4.20 33.02 40.73
C LEU A 16 -4.45 33.10 39.21
N SER A 17 -3.48 33.55 38.42
CA SER A 17 -3.66 33.76 36.97
C SER A 17 -2.74 32.95 36.08
N VAL A 18 -2.06 31.90 36.56
CA VAL A 18 -1.30 30.98 35.73
C VAL A 18 -1.81 29.56 35.94
N LEU A 19 -3.13 29.38 35.80
CA LEU A 19 -3.67 28.09 35.40
C LEU A 19 -3.61 28.04 33.85
N LEU A 20 -2.41 27.82 33.34
CA LEU A 20 -2.21 27.50 31.94
C LEU A 20 -2.99 26.22 31.69
N VAL A 21 -4.15 26.35 31.08
CA VAL A 21 -4.89 25.22 30.52
C VAL A 21 -3.99 24.61 29.43
N THR A 22 -3.15 23.66 29.84
CA THR A 22 -2.54 22.71 28.90
C THR A 22 -3.64 21.76 28.48
N ALA A 23 -4.51 22.21 27.57
CA ALA A 23 -5.31 21.28 26.82
C ALA A 23 -4.33 20.33 26.12
N PRO A 24 -4.41 19.00 26.33
CA PRO A 24 -3.67 18.09 25.49
C PRO A 24 -4.15 18.37 24.07
N PHE A 25 -3.27 18.85 23.20
CA PHE A 25 -3.48 18.74 21.78
C PHE A 25 -3.63 17.24 21.52
N ALA A 26 -4.88 16.77 21.45
CA ALA A 26 -5.18 15.51 20.82
C ALA A 26 -4.76 15.70 19.37
N THR A 27 -3.53 15.30 19.06
CA THR A 27 -3.15 15.01 17.70
C THR A 27 -4.03 13.86 17.28
N ASN A 28 -5.14 14.17 16.62
CA ASN A 28 -5.79 13.21 15.76
C ASN A 28 -4.75 12.85 14.68
N THR A 29 -3.89 11.91 14.99
CA THR A 29 -3.21 11.14 14.00
C THR A 29 -4.34 10.37 13.32
N GLU A 30 -4.87 10.92 12.24
CA GLU A 30 -5.63 10.14 11.28
C GLU A 30 -4.74 8.93 10.97
N ALA A 31 -5.12 7.78 11.54
CA ALA A 31 -4.46 6.54 11.21
C ALA A 31 -4.73 6.37 9.70
N ALA A 32 -3.73 6.71 8.88
CA ALA A 32 -3.72 6.31 7.48
C ALA A 32 -4.06 4.82 7.51
N SER A 33 -5.17 4.45 6.90
CA SER A 33 -5.67 3.08 6.88
C SER A 33 -4.61 2.24 6.15
N SER A 34 -3.72 1.64 6.94
CA SER A 34 -2.69 0.77 6.43
C SER A 34 -3.36 -0.50 5.93
N VAL A 35 -3.30 -0.74 4.64
CA VAL A 35 -3.82 -1.97 4.03
C VAL A 35 -3.09 -3.16 4.61
N ASP A 36 -3.84 -4.10 5.21
CA ASP A 36 -3.27 -5.37 5.68
C ASP A 36 -2.82 -6.20 4.47
N LYS A 37 -1.53 -6.55 4.45
CA LYS A 37 -0.95 -7.39 3.39
C LYS A 37 -1.58 -8.78 3.32
N ASN A 38 -2.06 -9.32 4.42
CA ASN A 38 -2.72 -10.62 4.43
C ASN A 38 -4.10 -10.52 3.77
N GLU A 39 -4.84 -9.45 4.05
CA GLU A 39 -6.12 -9.15 3.41
C GLU A 39 -5.94 -8.92 1.91
N LEU A 40 -4.91 -8.16 1.51
CA LEU A 40 -4.57 -7.94 0.11
C LEU A 40 -4.30 -9.26 -0.63
N VAL A 41 -3.51 -10.14 -0.04
CA VAL A 41 -3.21 -11.46 -0.63
C VAL A 41 -4.44 -12.35 -0.66
N ALA A 42 -5.29 -12.32 0.36
CA ALA A 42 -6.55 -13.07 0.39
C ALA A 42 -7.49 -12.59 -0.71
N THR A 43 -7.76 -11.29 -0.79
CA THR A 43 -8.57 -10.67 -1.85
C THR A 43 -8.05 -11.03 -3.25
N ALA A 44 -6.74 -11.00 -3.45
CA ALA A 44 -6.15 -11.38 -4.73
C ALA A 44 -6.38 -12.87 -5.06
N LYS A 45 -6.26 -13.76 -4.07
CA LYS A 45 -6.47 -15.20 -4.25
C LYS A 45 -7.92 -15.58 -4.55
N ASP A 46 -8.89 -14.87 -3.99
CA ASP A 46 -10.32 -15.08 -4.25
C ASP A 46 -10.72 -14.82 -5.72
N LEU A 47 -9.85 -14.15 -6.48
CA LEU A 47 -10.05 -13.86 -7.90
C LEU A 47 -9.40 -14.89 -8.83
N ILE A 48 -8.73 -15.93 -8.29
CA ILE A 48 -8.09 -16.97 -9.11
C ILE A 48 -9.12 -17.64 -10.03
N GLY A 49 -8.73 -17.85 -11.31
CA GLY A 49 -9.57 -18.46 -12.33
C GLY A 49 -10.43 -17.46 -13.13
N ILE A 50 -10.54 -16.19 -12.71
CA ILE A 50 -11.21 -15.18 -13.52
C ILE A 50 -10.44 -14.99 -14.82
N LYS A 51 -11.15 -15.01 -15.95
CA LYS A 51 -10.57 -14.96 -17.28
C LYS A 51 -9.87 -13.63 -17.58
N TYR A 52 -8.86 -13.69 -18.44
CA TYR A 52 -8.25 -12.47 -18.99
C TYR A 52 -9.20 -11.75 -19.95
N ARG A 53 -9.23 -10.43 -19.82
CA ARG A 53 -9.92 -9.54 -20.76
C ARG A 53 -9.10 -8.27 -20.93
N GLY A 54 -8.67 -7.99 -22.17
CA GLY A 54 -7.96 -6.73 -22.48
C GLY A 54 -8.79 -5.51 -22.07
N GLY A 55 -8.18 -4.60 -21.31
CA GLY A 55 -8.87 -3.45 -20.73
C GLY A 55 -9.82 -3.76 -19.54
N GLY A 56 -9.93 -5.04 -19.15
CA GLY A 56 -10.84 -5.48 -18.09
C GLY A 56 -10.41 -5.03 -16.69
N THR A 57 -11.40 -4.62 -15.87
CA THR A 57 -11.19 -4.09 -14.50
C THR A 57 -12.21 -4.63 -13.50
N THR A 58 -12.98 -5.66 -13.86
CA THR A 58 -14.06 -6.22 -13.03
C THR A 58 -13.99 -7.74 -13.01
N LYS A 59 -14.78 -8.37 -12.13
CA LYS A 59 -14.90 -9.84 -12.06
C LYS A 59 -15.42 -10.50 -13.37
N ALA A 60 -15.90 -9.72 -14.35
CA ALA A 60 -16.23 -10.22 -15.69
C ALA A 60 -14.97 -10.50 -16.55
N GLY A 61 -13.80 -10.07 -16.10
CA GLY A 61 -12.49 -10.29 -16.69
C GLY A 61 -11.51 -9.18 -16.37
N PHE A 62 -10.25 -9.51 -16.23
CA PHE A 62 -9.17 -8.57 -15.90
C PHE A 62 -8.06 -8.61 -16.94
N ASP A 63 -7.48 -7.44 -17.27
CA ASP A 63 -6.09 -7.41 -17.71
C ASP A 63 -5.13 -7.36 -16.52
N CYS A 64 -3.81 -7.37 -16.75
CA CYS A 64 -2.83 -7.45 -15.66
C CYS A 64 -2.92 -6.29 -14.67
N SER A 65 -2.95 -5.06 -15.15
CA SER A 65 -3.05 -3.87 -14.30
C SER A 65 -4.47 -3.63 -13.77
N GLY A 66 -5.50 -4.04 -14.48
CA GLY A 66 -6.88 -4.00 -14.02
C GLY A 66 -7.13 -4.93 -12.83
N PHE A 67 -6.53 -6.13 -12.84
CA PHE A 67 -6.53 -7.04 -11.70
C PHE A 67 -5.87 -6.39 -10.47
N VAL A 68 -4.65 -5.86 -10.63
CA VAL A 68 -3.92 -5.19 -9.54
C VAL A 68 -4.71 -3.99 -9.00
N SER A 69 -5.22 -3.13 -9.89
CA SER A 69 -6.03 -1.98 -9.48
C SER A 69 -7.30 -2.38 -8.75
N TYR A 70 -7.94 -3.48 -9.14
CA TYR A 70 -9.15 -3.99 -8.49
C TYR A 70 -8.85 -4.40 -7.04
N VAL A 71 -7.79 -5.21 -6.84
CA VAL A 71 -7.38 -5.70 -5.51
C VAL A 71 -7.02 -4.54 -4.58
N TYR A 72 -6.23 -3.57 -5.06
CA TYR A 72 -5.83 -2.42 -4.25
C TYR A 72 -6.99 -1.47 -3.95
N LYS A 73 -7.89 -1.27 -4.91
CA LYS A 73 -9.08 -0.41 -4.74
C LYS A 73 -10.05 -0.96 -3.70
N ASP A 74 -10.22 -2.28 -3.65
CA ASP A 74 -11.05 -2.96 -2.64
C ASP A 74 -10.59 -2.65 -1.22
N LEU A 75 -9.29 -2.37 -1.06
CA LEU A 75 -8.62 -1.99 0.18
C LEU A 75 -8.40 -0.47 0.33
N GLY A 76 -9.07 0.34 -0.48
CA GLY A 76 -9.03 1.80 -0.40
C GLY A 76 -7.86 2.48 -1.09
N VAL A 77 -6.99 1.74 -1.79
CA VAL A 77 -5.81 2.30 -2.48
C VAL A 77 -6.05 2.45 -3.97
N SER A 78 -5.88 3.66 -4.50
CA SER A 78 -5.99 3.94 -5.93
C SER A 78 -4.64 3.85 -6.63
N LEU A 79 -4.58 3.13 -7.75
CA LEU A 79 -3.37 2.95 -8.56
C LEU A 79 -3.58 3.47 -9.99
N PRO A 80 -2.50 3.90 -10.69
CA PRO A 80 -2.55 4.20 -12.12
C PRO A 80 -3.08 3.00 -12.93
N ARG A 81 -3.84 3.28 -14.00
CA ARG A 81 -4.49 2.23 -14.79
C ARG A 81 -3.53 1.30 -15.53
N THR A 82 -2.34 1.73 -15.87
CA THR A 82 -1.38 0.98 -16.69
C THR A 82 -0.23 0.41 -15.87
N SER A 83 0.34 -0.72 -16.31
CA SER A 83 1.51 -1.32 -15.65
C SER A 83 2.73 -0.38 -15.64
N SER A 84 2.95 0.40 -16.69
CA SER A 84 4.01 1.41 -16.73
C SER A 84 3.75 2.58 -15.77
N GLY A 85 2.50 3.04 -15.65
CA GLY A 85 2.12 4.06 -14.67
C GLY A 85 2.30 3.56 -13.24
N MET A 86 1.93 2.32 -12.95
CA MET A 86 2.19 1.70 -11.64
C MET A 86 3.69 1.58 -11.34
N TYR A 87 4.50 1.26 -12.36
CA TYR A 87 5.96 1.19 -12.21
C TYR A 87 6.59 2.56 -11.92
N ALA A 88 6.00 3.64 -12.41
CA ALA A 88 6.42 5.00 -12.12
C ALA A 88 6.01 5.47 -10.71
N SER A 89 5.07 4.77 -10.06
CA SER A 89 4.58 5.08 -8.71
C SER A 89 5.24 4.19 -7.65
N GLY A 90 5.14 4.59 -6.38
CA GLY A 90 5.68 3.83 -5.26
C GLY A 90 7.21 3.83 -5.14
N SER A 91 7.71 3.23 -4.09
CA SER A 91 9.14 3.13 -3.78
C SER A 91 9.76 1.89 -4.43
N LYS A 92 10.99 2.03 -4.96
CA LYS A 92 11.74 0.89 -5.53
C LYS A 92 12.05 -0.14 -4.44
N VAL A 93 11.86 -1.42 -4.78
CA VAL A 93 12.20 -2.56 -3.92
C VAL A 93 13.23 -3.44 -4.63
N ASN A 94 14.30 -3.82 -3.91
CA ASN A 94 15.23 -4.81 -4.45
C ASN A 94 14.59 -6.21 -4.42
N LYS A 95 15.04 -7.08 -5.31
CA LYS A 95 14.49 -8.44 -5.41
C LYS A 95 14.67 -9.26 -4.13
N SER A 96 15.75 -9.01 -3.37
CA SER A 96 16.02 -9.61 -2.06
C SER A 96 15.07 -9.14 -0.95
N ASP A 97 14.50 -7.94 -1.09
CA ASP A 97 13.72 -7.25 -0.06
C ASP A 97 12.22 -7.32 -0.32
N LEU A 98 11.81 -8.17 -1.27
CA LEU A 98 10.41 -8.38 -1.63
C LEU A 98 9.59 -8.86 -0.44
N ALA A 99 8.46 -8.21 -0.21
CA ALA A 99 7.46 -8.59 0.77
C ALA A 99 6.07 -8.75 0.11
N SER A 100 5.23 -9.58 0.69
CA SER A 100 3.84 -9.73 0.21
C SER A 100 3.17 -8.37 0.04
N GLY A 101 2.44 -8.18 -1.05
CA GLY A 101 1.86 -6.91 -1.44
C GLY A 101 2.75 -6.04 -2.33
N ASP A 102 4.04 -6.33 -2.53
CA ASP A 102 4.84 -5.58 -3.50
C ASP A 102 4.38 -5.87 -4.92
N LEU A 103 4.42 -4.86 -5.78
CA LEU A 103 4.16 -5.02 -7.20
C LEU A 103 5.42 -5.49 -7.91
N VAL A 104 5.32 -6.54 -8.70
CA VAL A 104 6.40 -7.06 -9.54
C VAL A 104 6.09 -6.84 -11.01
N PHE A 105 7.09 -6.39 -11.76
CA PHE A 105 6.93 -5.90 -13.14
C PHE A 105 7.80 -6.68 -14.12
N PHE A 106 7.25 -6.85 -15.31
CA PHE A 106 7.88 -7.65 -16.37
C PHE A 106 7.79 -6.96 -17.73
N ASN A 107 8.78 -7.25 -18.58
CA ASN A 107 8.78 -6.89 -19.99
C ASN A 107 8.33 -8.09 -20.85
N THR A 108 7.06 -8.14 -21.18
CA THR A 108 6.46 -9.22 -21.99
C THR A 108 6.24 -8.84 -23.45
N SER A 109 6.47 -7.56 -23.81
CA SER A 109 6.22 -7.01 -25.16
C SER A 109 7.45 -6.44 -25.85
N SER A 110 8.65 -6.59 -25.26
CA SER A 110 9.92 -6.00 -25.71
C SER A 110 9.98 -4.46 -25.73
N LYS A 111 8.96 -3.78 -25.20
CA LYS A 111 8.82 -2.31 -25.19
C LYS A 111 8.85 -1.73 -23.76
N GLY A 112 9.61 -2.34 -22.86
CA GLY A 112 9.67 -1.92 -21.44
C GLY A 112 8.63 -2.62 -20.57
N VAL A 113 8.21 -1.97 -19.47
CA VAL A 113 7.23 -2.55 -18.55
C VAL A 113 5.86 -2.70 -19.23
N SER A 114 5.42 -3.94 -19.36
CA SER A 114 4.17 -4.27 -20.06
C SER A 114 3.29 -5.25 -19.29
N HIS A 115 3.78 -5.77 -18.14
CA HIS A 115 3.01 -6.67 -17.28
C HIS A 115 3.30 -6.39 -15.80
N VAL A 116 2.31 -6.67 -14.95
CA VAL A 116 2.39 -6.47 -13.52
C VAL A 116 1.64 -7.59 -12.78
N GLY A 117 2.14 -7.94 -11.60
CA GLY A 117 1.49 -8.83 -10.63
C GLY A 117 1.77 -8.39 -9.21
N ILE A 118 1.15 -9.05 -8.25
CA ILE A 118 1.31 -8.85 -6.81
C ILE A 118 2.17 -9.97 -6.25
N TYR A 119 3.30 -9.64 -5.62
CA TYR A 119 4.11 -10.62 -4.91
C TYR A 119 3.37 -11.11 -3.66
N ILE A 120 3.35 -12.42 -3.45
CA ILE A 120 2.58 -13.06 -2.37
C ILE A 120 3.46 -13.86 -1.39
N GLY A 121 4.78 -13.66 -1.45
CA GLY A 121 5.73 -14.44 -0.65
C GLY A 121 6.27 -15.67 -1.38
N ASP A 122 7.26 -16.33 -0.80
CA ASP A 122 7.85 -17.60 -1.24
C ASP A 122 8.30 -17.61 -2.72
N GLY A 123 8.75 -16.49 -3.24
CA GLY A 123 9.15 -16.37 -4.64
C GLY A 123 7.99 -16.48 -5.64
N LYS A 124 6.76 -16.27 -5.19
CA LYS A 124 5.53 -16.39 -6.00
C LYS A 124 4.85 -15.03 -6.18
N PHE A 125 4.13 -14.88 -7.26
CA PHE A 125 3.28 -13.73 -7.53
C PHE A 125 1.96 -14.14 -8.17
N ILE A 126 0.91 -13.36 -7.93
CA ILE A 126 -0.41 -13.54 -8.51
C ILE A 126 -0.66 -12.45 -9.54
N HIS A 127 -1.21 -12.81 -10.69
CA HIS A 127 -1.43 -11.89 -11.80
C HIS A 127 -2.54 -12.39 -12.73
N SER A 128 -3.07 -11.52 -13.60
CA SER A 128 -3.94 -11.93 -14.70
C SER A 128 -3.10 -12.24 -15.95
N SER A 129 -2.93 -13.53 -16.24
CA SER A 129 -2.24 -14.04 -17.44
C SER A 129 -3.15 -13.95 -18.66
N SER A 130 -2.62 -13.47 -19.79
CA SER A 130 -3.37 -13.38 -21.05
C SER A 130 -3.91 -14.74 -21.56
N SER A 131 -3.24 -15.84 -21.20
CA SER A 131 -3.64 -17.19 -21.65
C SER A 131 -4.52 -17.97 -20.66
N LYS A 132 -4.43 -17.66 -19.35
CA LYS A 132 -5.05 -18.48 -18.29
C LYS A 132 -5.87 -17.67 -17.29
N GLY A 133 -5.95 -16.36 -17.43
CA GLY A 133 -6.59 -15.49 -16.45
C GLY A 133 -5.80 -15.36 -15.15
N VAL A 134 -6.49 -15.11 -14.05
CA VAL A 134 -5.86 -14.89 -12.75
C VAL A 134 -5.29 -16.21 -12.22
N LYS A 135 -3.96 -16.21 -11.95
CA LYS A 135 -3.21 -17.39 -11.49
C LYS A 135 -1.97 -16.98 -10.70
N ILE A 136 -1.33 -17.96 -10.08
CA ILE A 136 -0.05 -17.82 -9.39
C ILE A 136 1.06 -18.44 -10.24
N ASP A 137 2.18 -17.71 -10.36
CA ASP A 137 3.41 -18.19 -10.99
C ASP A 137 4.63 -17.96 -10.07
N LYS A 138 5.75 -18.61 -10.39
CA LYS A 138 7.03 -18.40 -9.70
C LYS A 138 7.78 -17.23 -10.34
N LEU A 139 8.29 -16.31 -9.53
CA LEU A 139 9.07 -15.17 -9.97
C LEU A 139 10.38 -15.59 -10.66
N SER A 140 10.95 -16.72 -10.22
CA SER A 140 12.20 -17.29 -10.75
C SER A 140 11.99 -18.33 -11.85
N ASP A 141 10.76 -18.44 -12.40
CA ASP A 141 10.50 -19.36 -13.51
C ASP A 141 11.52 -19.13 -14.66
N PRO A 142 12.37 -20.13 -14.98
CA PRO A 142 13.45 -19.93 -15.94
C PRO A 142 12.99 -19.85 -17.40
N TYR A 143 11.78 -20.35 -17.69
CA TYR A 143 11.28 -20.44 -19.05
C TYR A 143 10.61 -19.17 -19.53
N TYR A 144 10.07 -18.35 -18.58
CA TYR A 144 9.33 -17.15 -18.98
C TYR A 144 9.57 -15.94 -18.06
N TRP A 145 9.21 -16.05 -16.77
CA TRP A 145 9.13 -14.88 -15.89
C TRP A 145 10.49 -14.37 -15.42
N GLY A 146 11.41 -15.27 -15.10
CA GLY A 146 12.73 -14.91 -14.58
C GLY A 146 13.51 -14.00 -15.51
N ALA A 147 13.53 -14.33 -16.82
CA ALA A 147 14.22 -13.55 -17.84
C ALA A 147 13.52 -12.22 -18.20
N ARG A 148 12.26 -12.06 -17.82
CA ARG A 148 11.43 -10.87 -18.14
C ARG A 148 11.24 -9.92 -16.96
N TYR A 149 11.74 -10.26 -15.79
CA TYR A 149 11.65 -9.43 -14.60
C TYR A 149 12.39 -8.10 -14.78
N VAL A 150 11.69 -6.99 -14.52
CA VAL A 150 12.23 -5.62 -14.65
C VAL A 150 12.53 -5.02 -13.27
N GLY A 151 11.68 -5.27 -12.29
CA GLY A 151 11.82 -4.68 -10.96
C GLY A 151 10.57 -4.78 -10.14
N ALA A 152 10.61 -4.19 -8.94
CA ALA A 152 9.46 -4.14 -8.04
C ALA A 152 9.25 -2.77 -7.43
N LYS A 153 8.02 -2.52 -7.00
CA LYS A 153 7.59 -1.30 -6.32
C LYS A 153 6.74 -1.64 -5.09
N ARG A 154 6.97 -0.91 -4.02
CA ARG A 154 6.11 -0.91 -2.82
C ARG A 154 5.21 0.31 -2.84
N ILE A 155 3.93 0.08 -2.66
CA ILE A 155 2.95 1.14 -2.51
C ILE A 155 2.92 1.53 -1.03
N ALA A 156 3.08 2.83 -0.74
CA ALA A 156 3.38 3.32 0.61
C ALA A 156 2.29 3.02 1.66
N ASP A 157 1.02 2.92 1.23
CA ASP A 157 -0.11 2.76 2.15
C ASP A 157 -0.40 1.30 2.51
N VAL A 158 0.48 0.36 2.10
CA VAL A 158 0.32 -1.08 2.38
C VAL A 158 1.25 -1.48 3.52
N THR A 159 0.71 -1.73 4.70
CA THR A 159 1.46 -2.18 5.89
C THR A 159 0.98 -3.55 6.37
N VAL A 160 1.75 -4.20 7.22
CA VAL A 160 1.30 -5.41 7.94
C VAL A 160 0.59 -4.97 9.21
N ALA A 161 -0.70 -5.30 9.36
CA ALA A 161 -1.36 -5.20 10.64
C ALA A 161 -0.72 -6.22 11.59
N ILE A 162 0.02 -5.73 12.59
CA ILE A 162 0.53 -6.58 13.66
C ILE A 162 -0.62 -6.72 14.65
N ASN A 163 -1.36 -7.81 14.55
CA ASN A 163 -2.33 -8.18 15.58
C ASN A 163 -1.56 -8.41 16.89
N LYS A 164 -1.74 -7.49 17.85
CA LYS A 164 -1.36 -7.69 19.24
C LYS A 164 -2.41 -8.51 19.96
#